data_58266577b2eb2e4e8708474bde216135
#
_entry.id   58266577b2eb2e4e8708474bde216135
#
_cell.length_a   1.000
_cell.length_b   1.000
_cell.length_c   1.000
_cell.angle_alpha   90.00
_cell.angle_beta   90.00
_cell.angle_gamma   90.00
#
_symmetry.space_group_name_H-M   'P 1'
#
loop_
_entity.id
_entity.type
_entity.pdbx_description
1 polymer ?
#
loop_
_entity_poly.entity_id
_entity_poly.type
_entity_poly.pdbx_seq_one_letter_code
_entity_poly.pdbx_strand_id
1 'polypeptide(L)'
;MRKRITVDSIMQYRAEDLKSLEEQRNEAVQAMKDLTAKAETEKRAFDEAETAQFDELEKKVKSIDASIERMNRARDIQLNVISDKKNTEAKKEELEERAFEAYIRDTLETRADDNLTFGDNGAVVPKTIANKIIKKVHEISPLYSLATVYSTKGTLEIPYYPADEKDIQMAYSDEFKELESTAGKFGSISLKGFLAGALAKVSKSLINNSQFDIVSHVIDIMSENIALWLEGQLLNGTAEKADGMIKGITETVTAAAATAITADELIDLQESVKDVYQNKAVWIMSRNTRRAIRKLKDSEGRYILNPDATSKWGYTLFGKPVYVSENMADMAADATAIVYGDMSGLAVKMTENMEIQVLREKFATQHAVGVVAWTEFDAKVENAQKLAKLTMAKA
;
A
#
# COMPACT_ATOMS: atom_id res chain seq x y z
N MET A 1 -17.93 -21.36 -7.39
CA MET A 1 -17.25 -20.25 -6.70
C MET A 1 -17.33 -20.47 -5.18
N ARG A 2 -16.25 -20.90 -4.52
CA ARG A 2 -16.20 -20.96 -3.05
C ARG A 2 -15.80 -19.56 -2.55
N LYS A 3 -16.71 -18.84 -1.87
CA LYS A 3 -16.39 -17.59 -1.17
C LYS A 3 -15.27 -17.88 -0.17
N ARG A 4 -14.14 -17.21 -0.29
CA ARG A 4 -13.11 -17.16 0.77
C ARG A 4 -13.73 -16.46 1.98
N ILE A 5 -13.97 -17.21 3.03
CA ILE A 5 -14.38 -16.68 4.32
C ILE A 5 -13.13 -15.99 4.90
N THR A 6 -13.14 -14.67 5.02
CA THR A 6 -12.06 -13.90 5.62
C THR A 6 -12.18 -13.93 7.15
N VAL A 7 -11.06 -13.77 7.86
CA VAL A 7 -11.02 -13.73 9.34
C VAL A 7 -11.97 -12.66 9.88
N ASP A 8 -12.07 -11.51 9.18
CA ASP A 8 -12.97 -10.42 9.55
C ASP A 8 -14.45 -10.81 9.45
N SER A 9 -14.85 -11.60 8.43
CA SER A 9 -16.23 -12.07 8.31
C SER A 9 -16.60 -13.06 9.42
N ILE A 10 -15.67 -13.88 9.87
CA ILE A 10 -15.88 -14.80 11.02
C ILE A 10 -15.98 -14.01 12.33
N MET A 11 -15.19 -12.95 12.48
CA MET A 11 -15.22 -12.07 13.65
C MET A 11 -16.56 -11.30 13.74
N GLN A 12 -17.08 -10.80 12.64
CA GLN A 12 -18.38 -10.12 12.58
C GLN A 12 -19.54 -11.08 12.90
N TYR A 13 -19.56 -12.27 12.29
CA TYR A 13 -20.58 -13.29 12.56
C TYR A 13 -20.63 -13.67 14.05
N ARG A 14 -19.48 -13.89 14.69
CA ARG A 14 -19.39 -14.24 16.11
C ARG A 14 -19.75 -13.09 17.04
N ALA A 15 -19.54 -11.85 16.64
CA ALA A 15 -19.97 -10.67 17.40
C ALA A 15 -21.49 -10.51 17.40
N GLU A 16 -22.15 -10.82 16.29
CA GLU A 16 -23.62 -10.85 16.17
C GLU A 16 -24.23 -11.98 17.02
N ASP A 17 -23.62 -13.17 17.04
CA ASP A 17 -24.04 -14.29 17.89
C ASP A 17 -23.94 -13.98 19.37
N LEU A 18 -22.88 -13.29 19.82
CA LEU A 18 -22.71 -12.86 21.21
C LEU A 18 -23.79 -11.86 21.62
N LYS A 19 -24.08 -10.88 20.76
CA LYS A 19 -25.10 -9.86 20.98
C LYS A 19 -26.50 -10.48 21.07
N SER A 20 -26.78 -11.44 20.20
CA SER A 20 -28.04 -12.23 20.24
C SER A 20 -28.21 -13.03 21.55
N LEU A 21 -27.13 -13.63 22.09
CA LEU A 21 -27.15 -14.33 23.37
C LEU A 21 -27.34 -13.38 24.56
N GLU A 22 -26.74 -12.20 24.53
CA GLU A 22 -26.94 -11.17 25.55
C GLU A 22 -28.37 -10.64 25.55
N GLU A 23 -28.98 -10.47 24.38
CA GLU A 23 -30.40 -10.10 24.24
C GLU A 23 -31.33 -11.18 24.85
N GLN A 24 -31.10 -12.44 24.50
CA GLN A 24 -31.89 -13.58 25.07
C GLN A 24 -31.72 -13.70 26.58
N ARG A 25 -30.54 -13.44 27.11
CA ARG A 25 -30.28 -13.38 28.56
C ARG A 25 -31.09 -12.27 29.23
N ASN A 26 -31.07 -11.08 28.65
CA ASN A 26 -31.78 -9.92 29.18
C ASN A 26 -33.31 -10.13 29.16
N GLU A 27 -33.84 -10.74 28.12
CA GLU A 27 -35.26 -11.12 28.05
C GLU A 27 -35.64 -12.13 29.16
N ALA A 28 -34.82 -13.15 29.38
CA ALA A 28 -35.07 -14.13 30.42
C ALA A 28 -34.99 -13.52 31.83
N VAL A 29 -34.03 -12.63 32.07
CA VAL A 29 -33.89 -11.89 33.35
C VAL A 29 -35.05 -10.95 33.57
N GLN A 30 -35.53 -10.28 32.49
CA GLN A 30 -36.71 -9.41 32.59
C GLN A 30 -37.95 -10.21 32.93
N ALA A 31 -38.17 -11.38 32.31
CA ALA A 31 -39.31 -12.25 32.63
C ALA A 31 -39.28 -12.74 34.11
N MET A 32 -38.10 -13.04 34.64
CA MET A 32 -37.94 -13.38 36.07
C MET A 32 -38.33 -12.18 36.97
N LYS A 33 -37.90 -10.98 36.64
CA LYS A 33 -38.29 -9.77 37.38
C LYS A 33 -39.76 -9.50 37.35
N ASP A 34 -40.43 -9.71 36.20
CA ASP A 34 -41.84 -9.49 36.03
C ASP A 34 -42.68 -10.47 36.91
N LEU A 35 -42.24 -11.75 36.96
CA LEU A 35 -42.83 -12.74 37.86
C LEU A 35 -42.69 -12.34 39.33
N THR A 36 -41.49 -11.89 39.74
CA THR A 36 -41.23 -11.43 41.12
C THR A 36 -42.09 -10.19 41.47
N ALA A 37 -42.14 -9.20 40.57
CA ALA A 37 -42.93 -8.00 40.76
C ALA A 37 -44.44 -8.29 40.88
N LYS A 38 -44.94 -9.28 40.14
CA LYS A 38 -46.34 -9.72 40.21
C LYS A 38 -46.66 -10.34 41.57
N ALA A 39 -45.79 -11.25 42.07
CA ALA A 39 -45.97 -11.87 43.40
C ALA A 39 -45.88 -10.82 44.54
N GLU A 40 -44.97 -9.83 44.45
CA GLU A 40 -44.82 -8.73 45.39
C GLU A 40 -46.08 -7.83 45.40
N THR A 41 -46.63 -7.53 44.22
CA THR A 41 -47.83 -6.68 44.11
C THR A 41 -49.08 -7.36 44.72
N GLU A 42 -49.17 -8.68 44.53
CA GLU A 42 -50.25 -9.51 45.06
C GLU A 42 -50.01 -9.92 46.53
N LYS A 43 -48.82 -9.59 47.10
CA LYS A 43 -48.43 -9.94 48.50
C LYS A 43 -48.60 -11.41 48.83
N ARG A 44 -48.29 -12.30 47.88
CA ARG A 44 -48.37 -13.77 48.02
C ARG A 44 -47.05 -14.40 47.62
N ALA A 45 -46.84 -15.65 48.07
CA ALA A 45 -45.76 -16.49 47.56
C ALA A 45 -46.05 -16.98 46.14
N PHE A 46 -45.01 -17.39 45.41
CA PHE A 46 -45.16 -18.05 44.11
C PHE A 46 -46.06 -19.29 44.21
N ASP A 47 -46.94 -19.48 43.28
CA ASP A 47 -47.64 -20.73 43.12
C ASP A 47 -46.78 -21.80 42.45
N GLU A 48 -47.25 -23.06 42.38
CA GLU A 48 -46.47 -24.18 41.82
C GLU A 48 -46.08 -23.94 40.34
N ALA A 49 -46.92 -23.29 39.58
CA ALA A 49 -46.71 -23.01 38.16
C ALA A 49 -45.69 -21.85 37.98
N GLU A 50 -45.78 -20.78 38.77
CA GLU A 50 -44.85 -19.66 38.78
C GLU A 50 -43.45 -20.10 39.27
N THR A 51 -43.38 -20.97 40.27
CA THR A 51 -42.10 -21.56 40.72
C THR A 51 -41.43 -22.39 39.64
N ALA A 52 -42.20 -23.22 38.94
CA ALA A 52 -41.67 -23.99 37.84
C ALA A 52 -41.19 -23.11 36.67
N GLN A 53 -41.90 -22.02 36.34
CA GLN A 53 -41.46 -21.06 35.33
C GLN A 53 -40.22 -20.30 35.73
N PHE A 54 -40.11 -19.89 36.99
CA PHE A 54 -38.91 -19.22 37.53
C PHE A 54 -37.68 -20.14 37.44
N ASP A 55 -37.80 -21.39 37.86
CA ASP A 55 -36.74 -22.40 37.79
C ASP A 55 -36.28 -22.69 36.35
N GLU A 56 -37.21 -22.70 35.41
CA GLU A 56 -36.91 -22.89 33.98
C GLU A 56 -36.15 -21.69 33.41
N LEU A 57 -36.57 -20.46 33.70
CA LEU A 57 -35.87 -19.26 33.34
C LEU A 57 -34.49 -19.16 33.95
N GLU A 58 -34.33 -19.55 35.23
CA GLU A 58 -33.02 -19.59 35.90
C GLU A 58 -32.05 -20.56 35.22
N LYS A 59 -32.53 -21.75 34.88
CA LYS A 59 -31.75 -22.74 34.10
C LYS A 59 -31.36 -22.18 32.73
N LYS A 60 -32.26 -21.46 32.05
CA LYS A 60 -32.01 -20.85 30.75
C LYS A 60 -30.93 -19.76 30.88
N VAL A 61 -31.02 -18.88 31.85
CA VAL A 61 -30.00 -17.83 32.13
C VAL A 61 -28.64 -18.47 32.40
N LYS A 62 -28.55 -19.47 33.27
CA LYS A 62 -27.30 -20.19 33.57
C LYS A 62 -26.66 -20.84 32.29
N SER A 63 -27.49 -21.39 31.41
CA SER A 63 -27.01 -22.00 30.18
C SER A 63 -26.46 -21.00 29.18
N ILE A 64 -27.11 -19.81 29.08
CA ILE A 64 -26.67 -18.71 28.25
C ILE A 64 -25.37 -18.10 28.79
N ASP A 65 -25.27 -17.85 30.11
CA ASP A 65 -24.07 -17.34 30.75
C ASP A 65 -22.87 -18.28 30.51
N ALA A 66 -23.05 -19.59 30.65
CA ALA A 66 -22.00 -20.55 30.32
C ALA A 66 -21.60 -20.58 28.84
N SER A 67 -22.51 -20.22 27.94
CA SER A 67 -22.21 -20.10 26.50
C SER A 67 -21.44 -18.82 26.20
N ILE A 68 -21.84 -17.68 26.75
CA ILE A 68 -21.13 -16.41 26.63
C ILE A 68 -19.69 -16.53 27.17
N GLU A 69 -19.53 -17.18 28.33
CA GLU A 69 -18.21 -17.38 28.93
C GLU A 69 -17.29 -18.29 28.09
N ARG A 70 -17.84 -19.32 27.47
CA ARG A 70 -17.11 -20.16 26.51
C ARG A 70 -16.69 -19.40 25.26
N MET A 71 -17.56 -18.55 24.72
CA MET A 71 -17.24 -17.71 23.55
C MET A 71 -16.16 -16.67 23.86
N ASN A 72 -16.22 -16.03 25.02
CA ASN A 72 -15.21 -15.08 25.48
C ASN A 72 -13.85 -15.75 25.67
N ARG A 73 -13.80 -16.92 26.34
CA ARG A 73 -12.56 -17.71 26.47
C ARG A 73 -11.97 -18.11 25.10
N ALA A 74 -12.79 -18.53 24.16
CA ALA A 74 -12.33 -18.87 22.81
C ALA A 74 -11.77 -17.66 22.07
N ARG A 75 -12.33 -16.47 22.27
CA ARG A 75 -11.84 -15.19 21.73
C ARG A 75 -10.48 -14.82 22.34
N ASP A 76 -10.32 -14.93 23.64
CA ASP A 76 -9.07 -14.61 24.33
C ASP A 76 -7.93 -15.56 23.92
N ILE A 77 -8.21 -16.84 23.71
CA ILE A 77 -7.22 -17.80 23.20
C ILE A 77 -6.79 -17.40 21.77
N GLN A 78 -7.72 -16.99 20.89
CA GLN A 78 -7.38 -16.55 19.54
C GLN A 78 -6.55 -15.26 19.52
N LEU A 79 -6.87 -14.30 20.38
CA LEU A 79 -6.11 -13.05 20.51
C LEU A 79 -4.69 -13.32 21.03
N ASN A 80 -4.52 -14.21 21.98
CA ASN A 80 -3.21 -14.60 22.50
C ASN A 80 -2.37 -15.31 21.42
N VAL A 81 -2.95 -16.22 20.64
CA VAL A 81 -2.24 -16.90 19.52
C VAL A 81 -1.77 -15.90 18.45
N ILE A 82 -2.57 -14.86 18.15
CA ILE A 82 -2.18 -13.80 17.20
C ILE A 82 -1.08 -12.91 17.78
N SER A 83 -1.16 -12.60 19.07
CA SER A 83 -0.14 -11.82 19.79
C SER A 83 1.20 -12.57 19.85
N ASP A 84 1.17 -13.87 20.14
CA ASP A 84 2.37 -14.71 20.21
C ASP A 84 3.04 -14.86 18.83
N LYS A 85 2.28 -15.00 17.74
CA LYS A 85 2.83 -15.04 16.40
C LYS A 85 3.53 -13.73 16.03
N LYS A 86 2.89 -12.57 16.28
CA LYS A 86 3.52 -11.27 16.02
C LYS A 86 4.79 -11.06 16.85
N ASN A 87 4.78 -11.50 18.11
CA ASN A 87 5.93 -11.37 19.01
C ASN A 87 7.07 -12.31 18.60
N THR A 88 6.75 -13.47 18.02
CA THR A 88 7.74 -14.43 17.51
C THR A 88 8.36 -13.95 16.22
N GLU A 89 7.58 -13.35 15.31
CA GLU A 89 8.09 -12.74 14.07
C GLU A 89 8.98 -11.52 14.36
N ALA A 90 8.55 -10.62 15.23
CA ALA A 90 9.35 -9.45 15.63
C ALA A 90 10.68 -9.85 16.31
N LYS A 91 10.68 -10.87 17.17
CA LYS A 91 11.89 -11.41 17.77
C LYS A 91 12.81 -12.06 16.73
N LYS A 92 12.26 -12.71 15.74
CA LYS A 92 13.04 -13.31 14.65
C LYS A 92 13.70 -12.25 13.78
N GLU A 93 12.98 -11.17 13.44
CA GLU A 93 13.52 -10.02 12.71
C GLU A 93 14.67 -9.36 13.48
N GLU A 94 14.50 -9.13 14.78
CA GLU A 94 15.54 -8.54 15.63
C GLU A 94 16.78 -9.44 15.77
N LEU A 95 16.60 -10.75 15.84
CA LEU A 95 17.71 -11.71 15.84
C LEU A 95 18.48 -11.75 14.53
N GLU A 96 17.76 -11.68 13.40
CA GLU A 96 18.38 -11.64 12.07
C GLU A 96 19.15 -10.32 11.84
N GLU A 97 18.63 -9.17 12.32
CA GLU A 97 19.35 -7.88 12.27
C GLU A 97 20.62 -7.93 13.12
N ARG A 98 20.56 -8.45 14.34
CA ARG A 98 21.74 -8.61 15.21
C ARG A 98 22.78 -9.59 14.63
N ALA A 99 22.33 -10.68 14.04
CA ALA A 99 23.22 -11.63 13.38
C ALA A 99 23.93 -11.00 12.17
N PHE A 100 23.22 -10.18 11.40
CA PHE A 100 23.79 -9.45 10.28
C PHE A 100 24.80 -8.37 10.74
N GLU A 101 24.48 -7.65 11.82
CA GLU A 101 25.41 -6.70 12.44
C GLU A 101 26.70 -7.40 12.93
N ALA A 102 26.53 -8.52 13.66
CA ALA A 102 27.66 -9.32 14.12
C ALA A 102 28.49 -9.88 12.96
N TYR A 103 27.84 -10.27 11.87
CA TYR A 103 28.53 -10.67 10.64
C TYR A 103 29.33 -9.51 10.04
N ILE A 104 28.82 -8.29 9.98
CA ILE A 104 29.56 -7.13 9.44
C ILE A 104 30.74 -6.74 10.35
N ARG A 105 30.56 -6.83 11.69
CA ARG A 105 31.62 -6.55 12.68
C ARG A 105 32.71 -7.62 12.76
N ASP A 106 32.57 -8.76 12.08
CA ASP A 106 33.47 -9.88 12.17
C ASP A 106 33.58 -10.52 13.57
N THR A 107 32.55 -10.35 14.38
CA THR A 107 32.48 -10.86 15.77
C THR A 107 31.73 -12.18 15.87
N LEU A 108 31.39 -12.82 14.77
CA LEU A 108 30.82 -14.17 14.74
C LEU A 108 31.90 -15.18 15.12
N GLU A 109 32.11 -15.35 16.43
CA GLU A 109 32.66 -16.59 16.95
C GLU A 109 31.66 -17.71 16.69
N THR A 110 32.10 -18.75 15.98
CA THR A 110 31.36 -19.99 15.74
C THR A 110 31.02 -20.65 17.07
N ARG A 111 29.98 -20.24 17.72
CA ARG A 111 29.30 -21.03 18.75
C ARG A 111 28.27 -21.90 18.06
N ALA A 112 28.64 -23.18 17.96
CA ALA A 112 27.73 -24.24 17.60
C ALA A 112 26.70 -24.40 18.71
N ASP A 113 25.59 -23.70 18.61
CA ASP A 113 24.28 -24.07 19.16
C ASP A 113 23.23 -23.05 18.69
N ASP A 114 22.17 -23.61 18.12
CA ASP A 114 20.97 -22.99 17.56
C ASP A 114 21.01 -22.46 16.12
N ASN A 115 20.74 -23.38 15.19
CA ASN A 115 19.92 -23.28 13.95
C ASN A 115 19.90 -22.00 13.10
N LEU A 116 20.93 -21.16 13.13
CA LEU A 116 21.19 -20.17 12.11
C LEU A 116 22.56 -20.47 11.47
N THR A 117 22.65 -21.63 10.85
CA THR A 117 23.78 -21.94 9.97
C THR A 117 23.65 -21.05 8.74
N PHE A 118 24.50 -20.02 8.65
CA PHE A 118 24.93 -19.45 7.39
C PHE A 118 25.70 -20.55 6.64
N GLY A 119 24.96 -21.58 6.22
CA GLY A 119 25.54 -22.71 5.52
C GLY A 119 26.00 -22.29 4.14
N ASP A 120 27.23 -22.58 3.85
CA ASP A 120 27.91 -22.83 2.55
C ASP A 120 27.60 -21.95 1.30
N ASN A 121 26.69 -20.98 1.34
CA ASN A 121 26.42 -20.08 0.23
C ASN A 121 26.75 -18.64 0.68
N GLY A 122 27.92 -18.16 0.27
CA GLY A 122 28.49 -16.88 0.65
C GLY A 122 27.47 -15.74 0.74
N ALA A 123 27.48 -15.07 1.89
CA ALA A 123 26.97 -13.71 2.13
C ALA A 123 25.59 -13.34 1.57
N VAL A 124 24.60 -14.23 1.70
CA VAL A 124 23.20 -13.86 1.39
C VAL A 124 22.66 -13.05 2.56
N VAL A 125 22.37 -11.79 2.33
CA VAL A 125 21.69 -10.91 3.30
C VAL A 125 20.34 -11.50 3.68
N PRO A 126 19.95 -11.49 4.96
CA PRO A 126 18.65 -11.97 5.41
C PRO A 126 17.50 -11.35 4.60
N LYS A 127 16.51 -12.16 4.25
CA LYS A 127 15.31 -11.71 3.52
C LYS A 127 14.58 -10.58 4.24
N THR A 128 14.72 -10.49 5.54
CA THR A 128 14.17 -9.43 6.41
C THR A 128 14.68 -8.04 6.05
N ILE A 129 15.98 -7.88 5.73
CA ILE A 129 16.53 -6.57 5.34
C ILE A 129 16.04 -6.16 3.97
N ALA A 130 15.98 -7.08 3.00
CA ALA A 130 15.39 -6.81 1.70
C ALA A 130 13.92 -6.40 1.83
N ASN A 131 13.15 -7.09 2.67
CA ASN A 131 11.76 -6.74 2.96
C ASN A 131 11.62 -5.39 3.68
N LYS A 132 12.55 -5.02 4.56
CA LYS A 132 12.58 -3.70 5.22
C LYS A 132 12.73 -2.58 4.20
N ILE A 133 13.62 -2.75 3.21
CA ILE A 133 13.78 -1.77 2.12
C ILE A 133 12.51 -1.68 1.27
N ILE A 134 11.92 -2.80 0.88
CA ILE A 134 10.66 -2.80 0.11
C ILE A 134 9.54 -2.11 0.89
N LYS A 135 9.44 -2.36 2.20
CA LYS A 135 8.48 -1.68 3.07
C LYS A 135 8.73 -0.18 3.11
N LYS A 136 9.98 0.27 3.20
CA LYS A 136 10.35 1.68 3.11
C LYS A 136 10.00 2.28 1.75
N VAL A 137 10.19 1.57 0.65
CA VAL A 137 9.76 2.00 -0.69
C VAL A 137 8.24 2.26 -0.72
N HIS A 138 7.44 1.36 -0.15
CA HIS A 138 5.99 1.55 -0.06
C HIS A 138 5.58 2.72 0.85
N GLU A 139 6.35 3.00 1.90
CA GLU A 139 6.08 4.11 2.82
C GLU A 139 6.45 5.46 2.21
N ILE A 140 7.59 5.53 1.51
CA ILE A 140 8.16 6.77 0.95
C ILE A 140 7.55 7.10 -0.41
N SER A 141 7.31 6.07 -1.24
CA SER A 141 6.74 6.22 -2.58
C SER A 141 5.32 5.67 -2.67
N PRO A 142 4.29 6.47 -2.36
CA PRO A 142 2.89 6.08 -2.60
C PRO A 142 2.61 5.70 -4.05
N LEU A 143 3.32 6.28 -5.02
CA LEU A 143 3.18 5.95 -6.44
C LEU A 143 3.41 4.46 -6.69
N TYR A 144 4.46 3.88 -6.10
CA TYR A 144 4.73 2.45 -6.22
C TYR A 144 3.59 1.58 -5.67
N SER A 145 2.95 2.02 -4.58
CA SER A 145 1.82 1.29 -3.97
C SER A 145 0.51 1.43 -4.76
N LEU A 146 0.37 2.48 -5.58
CA LEU A 146 -0.80 2.73 -6.41
C LEU A 146 -0.66 2.15 -7.83
N ALA A 147 0.56 1.91 -8.29
CA ALA A 147 0.85 1.33 -9.59
C ALA A 147 0.53 -0.16 -9.64
N THR A 148 0.40 -0.71 -10.85
CA THR A 148 0.26 -2.15 -11.05
C THR A 148 1.64 -2.80 -11.10
N VAL A 149 1.98 -3.59 -10.08
CA VAL A 149 3.29 -4.24 -9.96
C VAL A 149 3.25 -5.67 -10.46
N TYR A 150 4.12 -6.00 -11.40
CA TYR A 150 4.33 -7.34 -11.95
C TYR A 150 5.67 -7.90 -11.48
N SER A 151 5.65 -9.06 -10.81
CA SER A 151 6.84 -9.77 -10.39
C SER A 151 7.07 -10.97 -11.30
N THR A 152 7.80 -10.75 -12.39
CA THR A 152 8.08 -11.78 -13.42
C THR A 152 9.52 -11.73 -13.89
N LYS A 153 10.10 -12.91 -14.16
CA LYS A 153 11.43 -13.03 -14.77
C LYS A 153 11.35 -12.91 -16.29
N GLY A 154 12.40 -12.40 -16.90
CA GLY A 154 12.48 -12.22 -18.35
C GLY A 154 11.71 -10.99 -18.85
N THR A 155 11.40 -10.93 -20.13
CA THR A 155 10.62 -9.84 -20.73
C THR A 155 9.13 -10.11 -20.56
N LEU A 156 8.38 -9.12 -20.07
CA LEU A 156 6.93 -9.17 -19.97
C LEU A 156 6.32 -8.38 -21.14
N GLU A 157 5.50 -9.01 -21.94
CA GLU A 157 4.74 -8.34 -22.98
C GLU A 157 3.27 -8.24 -22.58
N ILE A 158 2.74 -7.02 -22.48
CA ILE A 158 1.37 -6.73 -22.11
C ILE A 158 0.63 -6.27 -23.36
N PRO A 159 -0.38 -7.00 -23.86
CA PRO A 159 -1.20 -6.53 -24.97
C PRO A 159 -2.09 -5.37 -24.50
N TYR A 160 -2.17 -4.29 -25.27
CA TYR A 160 -3.08 -3.18 -25.01
C TYR A 160 -3.80 -2.76 -26.28
N TYR A 161 -4.95 -2.09 -26.10
CA TYR A 161 -5.67 -1.44 -27.19
C TYR A 161 -5.19 0.02 -27.30
N PRO A 162 -4.62 0.43 -28.43
CA PRO A 162 -4.31 1.83 -28.69
C PRO A 162 -5.59 2.69 -28.68
N ALA A 163 -5.52 3.90 -28.10
CA ALA A 163 -6.66 4.80 -28.00
C ALA A 163 -7.23 5.25 -29.38
N ASP A 164 -6.39 5.18 -30.40
CA ASP A 164 -6.71 5.62 -31.78
C ASP A 164 -7.38 4.54 -32.63
N GLU A 165 -7.42 3.29 -32.13
CA GLU A 165 -8.04 2.20 -32.87
C GLU A 165 -9.49 1.99 -32.44
N LYS A 166 -10.35 1.61 -33.42
CA LYS A 166 -11.77 1.34 -33.12
C LYS A 166 -11.90 0.12 -32.23
N ASP A 167 -12.50 0.32 -31.06
CA ASP A 167 -12.92 -0.77 -30.19
C ASP A 167 -13.88 -1.73 -30.90
N ILE A 168 -13.95 -2.97 -30.40
CA ILE A 168 -14.97 -3.91 -30.83
C ILE A 168 -16.33 -3.29 -30.47
N GLN A 169 -17.07 -2.84 -31.50
CA GLN A 169 -18.35 -2.19 -31.30
C GLN A 169 -19.49 -3.19 -31.53
N MET A 170 -20.46 -3.16 -30.62
CA MET A 170 -21.73 -3.85 -30.86
C MET A 170 -22.57 -3.00 -31.83
N ALA A 171 -23.03 -3.62 -32.91
CA ALA A 171 -23.96 -3.04 -33.86
C ALA A 171 -25.22 -3.89 -33.95
N TYR A 172 -26.35 -3.24 -34.23
CA TYR A 172 -27.56 -3.99 -34.59
C TYR A 172 -27.36 -4.66 -35.95
N SER A 173 -27.73 -5.94 -36.03
CA SER A 173 -27.69 -6.72 -37.27
C SER A 173 -29.10 -7.26 -37.54
N ASP A 174 -29.49 -7.23 -38.82
CA ASP A 174 -30.69 -7.90 -39.28
C ASP A 174 -30.46 -9.40 -39.42
N GLU A 175 -31.55 -10.19 -39.40
CA GLU A 175 -31.47 -11.61 -39.64
C GLU A 175 -30.82 -11.88 -41.01
N PHE A 176 -29.91 -12.88 -41.05
CA PHE A 176 -29.15 -13.31 -42.22
C PHE A 176 -28.09 -12.30 -42.77
N LYS A 177 -27.77 -11.23 -42.03
CA LYS A 177 -26.61 -10.37 -42.36
C LYS A 177 -25.38 -10.81 -41.61
N GLU A 178 -24.24 -10.88 -42.27
CA GLU A 178 -22.94 -11.09 -41.62
C GLU A 178 -22.57 -9.85 -40.81
N LEU A 179 -22.07 -10.09 -39.59
CA LEU A 179 -21.50 -9.05 -38.74
C LEU A 179 -20.13 -8.62 -39.30
N GLU A 180 -19.94 -7.31 -39.47
CA GLU A 180 -18.62 -6.78 -39.82
C GLU A 180 -17.69 -6.82 -38.61
N SER A 181 -16.49 -7.36 -38.82
CA SER A 181 -15.46 -7.35 -37.75
C SER A 181 -14.88 -5.95 -37.61
N THR A 182 -15.05 -5.35 -36.42
CA THR A 182 -14.47 -4.04 -36.07
C THR A 182 -13.24 -4.17 -35.18
N ALA A 183 -12.63 -5.37 -35.10
CA ALA A 183 -11.45 -5.58 -34.26
C ALA A 183 -10.26 -4.76 -34.72
N GLY A 184 -9.80 -3.83 -33.90
CA GLY A 184 -8.56 -3.10 -34.10
C GLY A 184 -7.32 -3.99 -33.88
N LYS A 185 -6.15 -3.47 -34.13
CA LYS A 185 -4.88 -4.17 -33.87
C LYS A 185 -4.47 -3.99 -32.42
N PHE A 186 -4.11 -5.07 -31.76
CA PHE A 186 -3.48 -5.00 -30.45
C PHE A 186 -2.07 -4.42 -30.58
N GLY A 187 -1.74 -3.44 -29.76
CA GLY A 187 -0.37 -3.06 -29.46
C GLY A 187 0.20 -3.95 -28.36
N SER A 188 1.51 -4.04 -28.24
CA SER A 188 2.16 -4.68 -27.11
C SER A 188 3.12 -3.71 -26.42
N ILE A 189 3.08 -3.71 -25.08
CA ILE A 189 4.03 -2.99 -24.24
C ILE A 189 5.01 -4.01 -23.70
N SER A 190 6.28 -3.83 -24.08
CA SER A 190 7.38 -4.70 -23.62
C SER A 190 8.05 -4.07 -22.40
N LEU A 191 8.03 -4.76 -21.26
CA LEU A 191 8.74 -4.45 -20.03
C LEU A 191 9.94 -5.40 -19.93
N LYS A 192 11.16 -4.86 -20.11
CA LYS A 192 12.39 -5.66 -20.19
C LYS A 192 13.02 -5.91 -18.84
N GLY A 193 13.22 -4.92 -18.04
CA GLY A 193 14.00 -4.92 -16.83
C GLY A 193 15.41 -4.35 -17.05
N PHE A 194 15.75 -3.34 -16.27
CA PHE A 194 17.03 -2.67 -16.28
C PHE A 194 17.69 -2.80 -14.92
N LEU A 195 18.94 -3.26 -14.92
CA LEU A 195 19.72 -3.44 -13.70
C LEU A 195 20.10 -2.07 -13.13
N ALA A 196 19.75 -1.82 -11.87
CA ALA A 196 20.15 -0.66 -11.09
C ALA A 196 20.81 -1.10 -9.79
N GLY A 197 21.83 -0.37 -9.35
CA GLY A 197 22.55 -0.71 -8.13
C GLY A 197 23.00 0.52 -7.36
N ALA A 198 23.07 0.36 -6.03
CA ALA A 198 23.60 1.34 -5.11
C ALA A 198 24.73 0.72 -4.29
N LEU A 199 25.81 1.48 -4.07
CA LEU A 199 26.95 1.06 -3.26
C LEU A 199 27.18 2.08 -2.14
N ALA A 200 27.13 1.61 -0.90
CA ALA A 200 27.56 2.37 0.27
C ALA A 200 28.87 1.81 0.82
N LYS A 201 29.83 2.68 1.17
CA LYS A 201 31.08 2.30 1.83
C LYS A 201 31.10 2.79 3.27
N VAL A 202 31.43 1.90 4.20
CA VAL A 202 31.54 2.21 5.64
C VAL A 202 32.93 1.88 6.13
N SER A 203 33.57 2.81 6.85
CA SER A 203 34.89 2.57 7.44
C SER A 203 34.79 1.55 8.58
N LYS A 204 35.70 0.56 8.60
CA LYS A 204 35.80 -0.43 9.67
C LYS A 204 36.14 0.24 11.03
N SER A 205 36.95 1.30 11.01
CA SER A 205 37.23 2.08 12.23
C SER A 205 36.00 2.75 12.80
N LEU A 206 35.10 3.23 11.94
CA LEU A 206 33.84 3.84 12.37
C LEU A 206 32.90 2.78 12.98
N ILE A 207 32.80 1.61 12.37
CA ILE A 207 31.98 0.50 12.87
C ILE A 207 32.49 0.04 14.26
N ASN A 208 33.82 -0.10 14.42
CA ASN A 208 34.40 -0.60 15.66
C ASN A 208 34.39 0.39 16.82
N ASN A 209 34.49 1.69 16.53
CA ASN A 209 34.58 2.74 17.54
C ASN A 209 33.24 3.40 17.89
N SER A 210 32.18 3.07 17.20
CA SER A 210 30.86 3.63 17.45
C SER A 210 30.08 2.81 18.49
N GLN A 211 29.43 3.53 19.42
CA GLN A 211 28.43 2.98 20.32
C GLN A 211 27.05 2.84 19.63
N PHE A 212 26.90 3.46 18.46
CA PHE A 212 25.70 3.40 17.63
C PHE A 212 25.79 2.25 16.63
N ASP A 213 24.65 1.64 16.32
CA ASP A 213 24.53 0.72 15.20
C ASP A 213 24.57 1.49 13.86
N ILE A 214 25.81 1.74 13.39
CA ILE A 214 26.05 2.44 12.14
C ILE A 214 25.56 1.63 10.94
N VAL A 215 25.52 0.32 11.04
CA VAL A 215 25.15 -0.54 9.92
C VAL A 215 23.65 -0.42 9.64
N SER A 216 22.82 -0.55 10.65
CA SER A 216 21.38 -0.32 10.51
C SER A 216 21.07 1.09 10.02
N HIS A 217 21.79 2.10 10.53
CA HIS A 217 21.64 3.47 10.08
C HIS A 217 21.99 3.67 8.59
N VAL A 218 23.07 3.05 8.11
CA VAL A 218 23.46 3.10 6.68
C VAL A 218 22.43 2.38 5.81
N ILE A 219 21.87 1.26 6.27
CA ILE A 219 20.81 0.54 5.55
C ILE A 219 19.54 1.40 5.47
N ASP A 220 19.18 2.08 6.54
CA ASP A 220 18.00 2.96 6.55
C ASP A 220 18.19 4.13 5.57
N ILE A 221 19.33 4.83 5.60
CA ILE A 221 19.65 5.91 4.64
C ILE A 221 19.67 5.38 3.20
N MET A 222 20.27 4.22 2.97
CA MET A 222 20.32 3.60 1.65
C MET A 222 18.93 3.26 1.16
N SER A 223 18.06 2.75 2.03
CA SER A 223 16.67 2.41 1.73
C SER A 223 15.87 3.64 1.34
N GLU A 224 16.03 4.75 2.06
CA GLU A 224 15.38 6.03 1.76
C GLU A 224 15.81 6.59 0.39
N ASN A 225 17.12 6.60 0.15
CA ASN A 225 17.67 7.10 -1.12
C ASN A 225 17.25 6.24 -2.32
N ILE A 226 17.21 4.91 -2.16
CA ILE A 226 16.74 3.99 -3.19
C ILE A 226 15.25 4.23 -3.47
N ALA A 227 14.44 4.42 -2.42
CA ALA A 227 13.01 4.68 -2.58
C ALA A 227 12.74 6.00 -3.32
N LEU A 228 13.45 7.07 -2.97
CA LEU A 228 13.36 8.37 -3.65
C LEU A 228 13.81 8.27 -5.11
N TRP A 229 14.91 7.57 -5.36
CA TRP A 229 15.41 7.36 -6.71
C TRP A 229 14.42 6.54 -7.56
N LEU A 230 13.87 5.45 -6.99
CA LEU A 230 12.88 4.63 -7.67
C LEU A 230 11.63 5.44 -8.03
N GLU A 231 11.12 6.27 -7.11
CA GLU A 231 10.00 7.16 -7.40
C GLU A 231 10.32 8.13 -8.55
N GLY A 232 11.53 8.69 -8.57
CA GLY A 232 12.00 9.53 -9.66
C GLY A 232 12.02 8.82 -11.00
N GLN A 233 12.41 7.54 -11.03
CA GLN A 233 12.38 6.72 -12.23
C GLN A 233 10.95 6.35 -12.65
N LEU A 234 10.06 6.07 -11.71
CA LEU A 234 8.65 5.81 -12.00
C LEU A 234 7.94 7.02 -12.59
N LEU A 235 8.28 8.23 -12.14
CA LEU A 235 7.71 9.48 -12.64
C LEU A 235 8.35 9.91 -13.98
N ASN A 236 9.64 10.17 -13.96
CA ASN A 236 10.34 10.82 -15.07
C ASN A 236 11.01 9.82 -16.02
N GLY A 237 11.40 8.66 -15.51
CA GLY A 237 12.19 7.70 -16.26
C GLY A 237 13.61 8.17 -16.56
N THR A 238 14.31 7.38 -17.37
CA THR A 238 15.63 7.73 -17.94
C THR A 238 15.65 7.25 -19.39
N ALA A 239 16.15 8.08 -20.27
CA ALA A 239 16.26 7.75 -21.70
C ALA A 239 16.98 6.40 -21.91
N GLU A 240 16.43 5.57 -22.80
CA GLU A 240 16.92 4.22 -23.14
C GLU A 240 16.86 3.19 -21.99
N LYS A 241 16.24 3.55 -20.86
CA LYS A 241 15.98 2.70 -19.71
C LYS A 241 14.46 2.66 -19.42
N ALA A 242 14.06 2.78 -18.17
CA ALA A 242 12.64 2.89 -17.83
C ALA A 242 12.05 4.18 -18.41
N ASP A 243 10.93 4.09 -19.12
CA ASP A 243 10.32 5.25 -19.77
C ASP A 243 9.65 6.19 -18.77
N GLY A 244 9.23 5.70 -17.60
CA GLY A 244 8.51 6.45 -16.60
C GLY A 244 7.07 6.81 -17.00
N MET A 245 6.34 7.42 -16.06
CA MET A 245 4.93 7.74 -16.23
C MET A 245 4.72 8.95 -17.15
N ILE A 246 5.44 10.05 -16.92
CA ILE A 246 5.23 11.34 -17.62
C ILE A 246 5.39 11.21 -19.12
N LYS A 247 6.34 10.39 -19.59
CA LYS A 247 6.59 10.15 -21.00
C LYS A 247 5.46 9.37 -21.67
N GLY A 248 4.85 8.42 -20.96
CA GLY A 248 3.79 7.56 -21.50
C GLY A 248 2.40 8.17 -21.46
N ILE A 249 2.19 9.31 -20.81
CA ILE A 249 0.90 10.00 -20.77
C ILE A 249 0.66 10.75 -22.09
N THR A 250 -0.43 10.42 -22.76
CA THR A 250 -0.87 11.06 -24.03
C THR A 250 -1.72 12.30 -23.78
N GLU A 251 -2.66 12.22 -22.83
CA GLU A 251 -3.57 13.31 -22.51
C GLU A 251 -2.81 14.45 -21.81
N THR A 252 -2.74 15.61 -22.48
CA THR A 252 -1.97 16.75 -21.99
C THR A 252 -2.80 18.01 -22.05
N VAL A 253 -2.97 18.67 -20.91
CA VAL A 253 -3.50 20.02 -20.79
C VAL A 253 -2.32 20.98 -20.68
N THR A 254 -2.33 22.04 -21.49
CA THR A 254 -1.27 23.05 -21.48
C THR A 254 -1.78 24.28 -20.73
N ALA A 255 -1.05 24.66 -19.66
CA ALA A 255 -1.36 25.88 -18.93
C ALA A 255 -1.16 27.13 -19.79
N ALA A 256 -1.91 28.19 -19.56
CA ALA A 256 -1.80 29.46 -20.27
C ALA A 256 -0.51 30.23 -19.90
N ALA A 257 0.04 30.00 -18.70
CA ALA A 257 1.24 30.66 -18.21
C ALA A 257 2.36 29.66 -17.90
N ALA A 258 3.61 30.11 -17.96
CA ALA A 258 4.77 29.29 -17.64
C ALA A 258 4.99 29.08 -16.13
N THR A 259 4.45 29.96 -15.27
CA THR A 259 4.72 29.99 -13.83
C THR A 259 3.48 30.10 -12.93
N ALA A 260 2.29 30.08 -13.52
CA ALA A 260 1.02 30.17 -12.82
C ALA A 260 0.01 29.16 -13.37
N ILE A 261 -0.86 28.67 -12.51
CA ILE A 261 -1.93 27.73 -12.83
C ILE A 261 -3.25 28.35 -12.38
N THR A 262 -4.31 28.22 -13.18
CA THR A 262 -5.65 28.67 -12.86
C THR A 262 -6.54 27.54 -12.35
N ALA A 263 -7.68 27.86 -11.72
CA ALA A 263 -8.64 26.86 -11.29
C ALA A 263 -9.29 26.13 -12.46
N ASP A 264 -9.53 26.85 -13.57
CA ASP A 264 -10.16 26.30 -14.76
C ASP A 264 -9.25 25.23 -15.42
N GLU A 265 -7.95 25.48 -15.50
CA GLU A 265 -6.97 24.50 -15.99
C GLU A 265 -6.90 23.21 -15.15
N LEU A 266 -7.14 23.32 -13.83
CA LEU A 266 -7.22 22.16 -12.96
C LEU A 266 -8.51 21.36 -13.19
N ILE A 267 -9.61 22.03 -13.49
CA ILE A 267 -10.88 21.41 -13.86
C ILE A 267 -10.71 20.71 -15.22
N ASP A 268 -10.14 21.41 -16.22
CA ASP A 268 -9.87 20.83 -17.53
C ASP A 268 -9.00 19.56 -17.45
N LEU A 269 -7.98 19.58 -16.58
CA LEU A 269 -7.15 18.41 -16.33
C LEU A 269 -7.95 17.27 -15.69
N GLN A 270 -8.84 17.56 -14.75
CA GLN A 270 -9.70 16.54 -14.13
C GLN A 270 -10.63 15.92 -15.15
N GLU A 271 -11.29 16.73 -15.97
CA GLU A 271 -12.26 16.29 -16.97
C GLU A 271 -11.62 15.60 -18.19
N SER A 272 -10.31 15.77 -18.41
CA SER A 272 -9.59 15.04 -19.45
C SER A 272 -9.50 13.54 -19.19
N VAL A 273 -9.65 13.09 -17.94
CA VAL A 273 -9.70 11.67 -17.57
C VAL A 273 -11.15 11.18 -17.54
N LYS A 274 -11.45 10.08 -18.23
CA LYS A 274 -12.81 9.52 -18.29
C LYS A 274 -13.37 9.19 -16.91
N ASP A 275 -14.67 9.44 -16.67
CA ASP A 275 -15.38 9.22 -15.41
C ASP A 275 -15.17 7.82 -14.80
N VAL A 276 -15.08 6.80 -15.66
CA VAL A 276 -14.84 5.41 -15.22
C VAL A 276 -13.58 5.28 -14.36
N TYR A 277 -12.56 6.10 -14.63
CA TYR A 277 -11.26 6.08 -13.93
C TYR A 277 -11.16 7.11 -12.79
N GLN A 278 -12.10 8.05 -12.70
CA GLN A 278 -12.13 9.11 -11.69
C GLN A 278 -12.17 8.58 -10.24
N ASN A 279 -12.73 7.39 -10.03
CA ASN A 279 -12.97 6.89 -8.66
C ASN A 279 -11.69 6.70 -7.83
N LYS A 280 -10.60 6.24 -8.47
CA LYS A 280 -9.28 6.01 -7.86
C LYS A 280 -8.25 7.08 -8.21
N ALA A 281 -8.68 8.16 -8.85
CA ALA A 281 -7.79 9.20 -9.32
C ALA A 281 -7.14 9.96 -8.15
N VAL A 282 -5.86 10.33 -8.34
CA VAL A 282 -5.01 11.03 -7.39
C VAL A 282 -4.29 12.16 -8.12
N TRP A 283 -4.11 13.28 -7.44
CA TRP A 283 -3.26 14.38 -7.90
C TRP A 283 -1.83 14.15 -7.45
N ILE A 284 -0.87 14.27 -8.36
CA ILE A 284 0.56 14.25 -8.05
C ILE A 284 1.19 15.55 -8.51
N MET A 285 1.88 16.24 -7.61
CA MET A 285 2.53 17.53 -7.89
C MET A 285 3.70 17.79 -6.96
N SER A 286 4.52 18.80 -7.28
CA SER A 286 5.60 19.25 -6.39
C SER A 286 5.05 20.02 -5.19
N ARG A 287 5.86 20.17 -4.15
CA ARG A 287 5.54 20.99 -2.97
C ARG A 287 5.27 22.46 -3.35
N ASN A 288 6.05 23.01 -4.28
CA ASN A 288 5.92 24.39 -4.72
C ASN A 288 4.64 24.58 -5.53
N THR A 289 4.29 23.66 -6.41
CA THR A 289 3.03 23.65 -7.15
C THR A 289 1.83 23.57 -6.20
N ARG A 290 1.87 22.67 -5.21
CA ARG A 290 0.82 22.59 -4.19
C ARG A 290 0.69 23.89 -3.41
N ARG A 291 1.81 24.53 -3.04
CA ARG A 291 1.79 25.82 -2.34
C ARG A 291 1.15 26.93 -3.19
N ALA A 292 1.36 26.93 -4.50
CA ALA A 292 0.72 27.87 -5.41
C ALA A 292 -0.80 27.62 -5.51
N ILE A 293 -1.20 26.36 -5.74
CA ILE A 293 -2.63 25.98 -5.81
C ILE A 293 -3.35 26.28 -4.49
N ARG A 294 -2.69 26.08 -3.35
CA ARG A 294 -3.29 26.40 -2.03
C ARG A 294 -3.58 27.89 -1.86
N LYS A 295 -2.95 28.78 -2.62
CA LYS A 295 -3.21 30.21 -2.61
C LYS A 295 -4.34 30.63 -3.55
N LEU A 296 -4.80 29.74 -4.43
CA LEU A 296 -5.92 30.01 -5.30
C LEU A 296 -7.20 30.14 -4.48
N LYS A 297 -7.97 31.16 -4.83
CA LYS A 297 -9.22 31.49 -4.18
C LYS A 297 -10.35 31.55 -5.21
N ASP A 298 -11.55 31.23 -4.79
CA ASP A 298 -12.76 31.44 -5.57
C ASP A 298 -13.16 32.94 -5.58
N SER A 299 -14.22 33.27 -6.27
CA SER A 299 -14.77 34.63 -6.36
C SER A 299 -15.22 35.21 -5.00
N GLU A 300 -15.45 34.35 -4.01
CA GLU A 300 -15.83 34.73 -2.64
C GLU A 300 -14.63 34.78 -1.67
N GLY A 301 -13.41 34.54 -2.17
CA GLY A 301 -12.17 34.60 -1.38
C GLY A 301 -11.86 33.35 -0.57
N ARG A 302 -12.58 32.23 -0.80
CA ARG A 302 -12.33 30.92 -0.16
C ARG A 302 -11.23 30.16 -0.90
N TYR A 303 -10.41 29.45 -0.16
CA TYR A 303 -9.36 28.61 -0.76
C TYR A 303 -9.95 27.35 -1.42
N ILE A 304 -9.49 27.04 -2.63
CA ILE A 304 -9.97 25.89 -3.43
C ILE A 304 -9.40 24.58 -2.88
N LEU A 305 -8.13 24.55 -2.49
CA LEU A 305 -7.49 23.38 -1.90
C LEU A 305 -7.83 23.28 -0.41
N ASN A 306 -8.63 22.30 -0.05
CA ASN A 306 -9.11 22.10 1.33
C ASN A 306 -8.17 21.15 2.11
N PRO A 307 -7.81 21.50 3.36
CA PRO A 307 -7.21 20.54 4.28
C PRO A 307 -8.27 19.51 4.68
N ASP A 308 -7.94 18.24 4.59
CA ASP A 308 -8.84 17.15 4.94
C ASP A 308 -8.10 16.17 5.87
N ALA A 309 -8.51 16.14 7.13
CA ALA A 309 -7.93 15.27 8.14
C ALA A 309 -8.20 13.77 7.88
N THR A 310 -9.19 13.45 7.05
CA THR A 310 -9.53 12.07 6.68
C THR A 310 -8.75 11.57 5.47
N SER A 311 -8.18 12.49 4.67
CA SER A 311 -7.38 12.15 3.51
C SER A 311 -6.02 11.58 3.92
N LYS A 312 -5.58 10.53 3.24
CA LYS A 312 -4.28 9.87 3.46
C LYS A 312 -3.08 10.84 3.48
N TRP A 313 -3.16 11.95 2.72
CA TRP A 313 -2.08 12.94 2.59
C TRP A 313 -2.46 14.34 3.07
N GLY A 314 -3.59 14.46 3.77
CA GLY A 314 -3.98 15.69 4.47
C GLY A 314 -4.57 16.80 3.60
N TYR A 315 -4.70 16.60 2.27
CA TYR A 315 -5.29 17.58 1.35
C TYR A 315 -6.11 16.89 0.27
N THR A 316 -7.25 17.50 -0.06
CA THR A 316 -8.11 17.11 -1.19
C THR A 316 -8.32 18.29 -2.13
N LEU A 317 -8.26 18.03 -3.43
CA LEU A 317 -8.56 18.98 -4.49
C LEU A 317 -9.69 18.39 -5.34
N PHE A 318 -10.80 19.12 -5.43
CA PHE A 318 -12.03 18.65 -6.11
C PHE A 318 -12.45 17.23 -5.73
N GLY A 319 -12.40 16.94 -4.41
CA GLY A 319 -12.80 15.63 -3.86
C GLY A 319 -11.79 14.49 -4.07
N LYS A 320 -10.61 14.75 -4.63
CA LYS A 320 -9.55 13.75 -4.86
C LYS A 320 -8.31 14.05 -4.01
N PRO A 321 -7.64 13.00 -3.49
CA PRO A 321 -6.46 13.19 -2.65
C PRO A 321 -5.28 13.77 -3.44
N VAL A 322 -4.48 14.62 -2.78
CA VAL A 322 -3.30 15.27 -3.34
C VAL A 322 -2.06 14.65 -2.74
N TYR A 323 -1.24 14.03 -3.57
CA TYR A 323 0.08 13.53 -3.21
C TYR A 323 1.18 14.50 -3.66
N VAL A 324 2.17 14.72 -2.81
CA VAL A 324 3.32 15.57 -3.10
C VAL A 324 4.56 14.72 -3.27
N SER A 325 5.17 14.81 -4.45
CA SER A 325 6.46 14.17 -4.75
C SER A 325 7.54 15.23 -4.94
N GLU A 326 8.69 15.02 -4.32
CA GLU A 326 9.88 15.87 -4.53
C GLU A 326 10.51 15.64 -5.91
N ASN A 327 10.14 14.54 -6.60
CA ASN A 327 10.63 14.20 -7.94
C ASN A 327 9.80 14.83 -9.07
N MET A 328 8.67 15.49 -8.74
CA MET A 328 7.89 16.25 -9.70
C MET A 328 8.53 17.61 -9.96
N ALA A 329 8.52 18.01 -11.23
CA ALA A 329 9.02 19.33 -11.62
C ALA A 329 8.18 20.45 -10.99
N ASP A 330 8.83 21.54 -10.65
CA ASP A 330 8.15 22.78 -10.31
C ASP A 330 7.56 23.44 -11.55
N MET A 331 6.67 24.42 -11.35
CA MET A 331 6.11 25.22 -12.43
C MET A 331 7.22 26.02 -13.11
N ALA A 332 7.63 25.55 -14.27
CA ALA A 332 8.62 26.16 -15.14
C ALA A 332 8.20 25.97 -16.60
N ALA A 333 8.70 26.79 -17.49
CA ALA A 333 8.38 26.70 -18.92
C ALA A 333 8.59 25.27 -19.46
N ASP A 334 7.60 24.74 -20.20
CA ASP A 334 7.58 23.41 -20.80
C ASP A 334 7.71 22.23 -19.82
N ALA A 335 7.58 22.49 -18.50
CA ALA A 335 7.66 21.46 -17.47
C ALA A 335 6.29 20.86 -17.16
N THR A 336 6.25 19.55 -16.91
CA THR A 336 5.05 18.88 -16.41
C THR A 336 4.94 19.11 -14.89
N ALA A 337 4.03 19.99 -14.50
CA ALA A 337 3.88 20.41 -13.09
C ALA A 337 2.92 19.53 -12.29
N ILE A 338 1.94 18.90 -12.96
CA ILE A 338 0.91 18.08 -12.31
C ILE A 338 0.64 16.83 -13.18
N VAL A 339 0.43 15.71 -12.50
CA VAL A 339 -0.14 14.50 -13.07
C VAL A 339 -1.41 14.16 -12.32
N TYR A 340 -2.46 13.78 -13.05
CA TYR A 340 -3.75 13.41 -12.49
C TYR A 340 -4.24 12.10 -13.11
N GLY A 341 -4.89 11.27 -12.33
CA GLY A 341 -5.55 10.06 -12.80
C GLY A 341 -5.40 8.86 -11.87
N ASP A 342 -5.81 7.69 -12.36
CA ASP A 342 -5.67 6.42 -11.68
C ASP A 342 -4.27 5.83 -11.96
N MET A 343 -3.43 5.83 -10.94
CA MET A 343 -2.03 5.38 -11.04
C MET A 343 -1.89 3.89 -11.35
N SER A 344 -2.97 3.11 -11.29
CA SER A 344 -2.98 1.72 -11.77
C SER A 344 -2.77 1.60 -13.29
N GLY A 345 -2.80 2.72 -14.02
CA GLY A 345 -2.40 2.78 -15.44
C GLY A 345 -0.89 2.66 -15.66
N LEU A 346 -0.07 2.78 -14.62
CA LEU A 346 1.38 2.56 -14.67
C LEU A 346 1.68 1.10 -14.37
N ALA A 347 2.28 0.38 -15.30
CA ALA A 347 2.82 -0.95 -15.10
C ALA A 347 4.27 -0.86 -14.65
N VAL A 348 4.57 -1.46 -13.51
CA VAL A 348 5.92 -1.56 -12.94
C VAL A 348 6.31 -3.02 -12.91
N LYS A 349 7.41 -3.37 -13.56
CA LYS A 349 7.97 -4.71 -13.49
C LYS A 349 9.15 -4.72 -12.55
N MET A 350 9.12 -5.62 -11.56
CA MET A 350 10.28 -5.96 -10.74
C MET A 350 10.60 -7.44 -10.93
N THR A 351 11.81 -7.74 -11.41
CA THR A 351 12.20 -9.11 -11.77
C THR A 351 12.44 -9.96 -10.53
N GLU A 352 13.07 -9.39 -9.52
CA GLU A 352 13.33 -10.02 -8.21
C GLU A 352 13.30 -8.97 -7.11
N ASN A 353 13.13 -9.44 -5.89
CA ASN A 353 13.34 -8.61 -4.71
C ASN A 353 14.78 -8.06 -4.73
N MET A 354 14.93 -6.86 -4.20
CA MET A 354 16.24 -6.22 -4.09
C MET A 354 17.25 -7.15 -3.44
N GLU A 355 18.34 -7.41 -4.15
CA GLU A 355 19.45 -8.21 -3.65
C GLU A 355 20.46 -7.28 -2.97
N ILE A 356 20.84 -7.60 -1.74
CA ILE A 356 21.85 -6.86 -0.99
C ILE A 356 23.03 -7.78 -0.75
N GLN A 357 24.24 -7.26 -0.98
CA GLN A 357 25.48 -8.00 -0.75
C GLN A 357 26.45 -7.17 0.06
N VAL A 358 27.16 -7.82 1.00
CA VAL A 358 28.21 -7.20 1.79
C VAL A 358 29.58 -7.56 1.19
N LEU A 359 30.30 -6.54 0.73
CA LEU A 359 31.60 -6.67 0.07
C LEU A 359 32.72 -6.36 1.06
N ARG A 360 33.29 -7.39 1.69
CA ARG A 360 34.39 -7.24 2.64
C ARG A 360 35.76 -7.27 1.95
N GLU A 361 36.00 -8.25 1.08
CA GLU A 361 37.28 -8.49 0.43
C GLU A 361 37.65 -7.36 -0.53
N LYS A 362 36.68 -6.87 -1.32
CA LYS A 362 36.93 -5.81 -2.30
C LYS A 362 37.47 -4.52 -1.67
N PHE A 363 37.10 -4.20 -0.44
CA PHE A 363 37.50 -2.98 0.27
C PHE A 363 38.43 -3.24 1.47
N ALA A 364 38.97 -4.47 1.61
CA ALA A 364 39.86 -4.83 2.72
C ALA A 364 41.11 -3.93 2.76
N THR A 365 41.71 -3.64 1.60
CA THR A 365 42.89 -2.73 1.49
C THR A 365 42.55 -1.28 1.84
N GLN A 366 41.30 -0.88 1.86
CA GLN A 366 40.81 0.45 2.23
C GLN A 366 40.31 0.52 3.67
N HIS A 367 40.45 -0.54 4.45
CA HIS A 367 39.93 -0.69 5.80
C HIS A 367 38.43 -0.31 5.88
N ALA A 368 37.62 -0.80 4.90
CA ALA A 368 36.23 -0.49 4.75
C ALA A 368 35.41 -1.75 4.41
N VAL A 369 34.12 -1.66 4.62
CA VAL A 369 33.10 -2.63 4.20
C VAL A 369 32.17 -1.95 3.23
N GLY A 370 31.87 -2.60 2.10
CA GLY A 370 30.89 -2.13 1.12
C GLY A 370 29.57 -2.85 1.30
N VAL A 371 28.46 -2.12 1.23
CA VAL A 371 27.12 -2.67 1.10
C VAL A 371 26.59 -2.30 -0.28
N VAL A 372 26.25 -3.30 -1.07
CA VAL A 372 25.72 -3.14 -2.44
C VAL A 372 24.28 -3.61 -2.46
N ALA A 373 23.40 -2.81 -3.04
CA ALA A 373 22.03 -3.20 -3.36
C ALA A 373 21.86 -3.25 -4.87
N TRP A 374 21.26 -4.33 -5.38
CA TRP A 374 20.90 -4.49 -6.78
C TRP A 374 19.39 -4.69 -6.91
N THR A 375 18.83 -4.08 -7.93
CA THR A 375 17.43 -4.31 -8.33
C THR A 375 17.31 -4.26 -9.84
N GLU A 376 16.39 -5.03 -10.40
CA GLU A 376 16.06 -5.00 -11.82
C GLU A 376 14.60 -4.62 -11.96
N PHE A 377 14.36 -3.47 -12.60
CA PHE A 377 13.00 -2.94 -12.78
C PHE A 377 12.82 -2.29 -14.14
N ASP A 378 11.58 -2.16 -14.56
CA ASP A 378 11.13 -1.36 -15.70
C ASP A 378 9.76 -0.77 -15.40
N ALA A 379 9.44 0.38 -15.98
CA ALA A 379 8.16 1.05 -15.78
C ALA A 379 7.68 1.69 -17.08
N LYS A 380 6.44 1.39 -17.45
CA LYS A 380 5.76 1.98 -18.62
C LYS A 380 4.28 2.17 -18.34
N VAL A 381 3.68 3.12 -19.01
CA VAL A 381 2.22 3.32 -18.96
C VAL A 381 1.55 2.21 -19.74
N GLU A 382 0.73 1.41 -19.06
CA GLU A 382 -0.08 0.34 -19.65
C GLU A 382 -1.37 0.89 -20.26
N ASN A 383 -2.00 1.83 -19.56
CA ASN A 383 -3.24 2.44 -20.01
C ASN A 383 -3.17 3.97 -19.89
N ALA A 384 -2.86 4.63 -21.01
CA ALA A 384 -2.72 6.08 -21.07
C ALA A 384 -4.05 6.83 -20.82
N GLN A 385 -5.22 6.21 -21.06
CA GLN A 385 -6.54 6.83 -20.84
C GLN A 385 -6.86 7.07 -19.36
N LYS A 386 -6.13 6.40 -18.43
CA LYS A 386 -6.28 6.58 -17.00
C LYS A 386 -5.56 7.80 -16.45
N LEU A 387 -4.66 8.38 -17.22
CA LEU A 387 -3.69 9.37 -16.78
C LEU A 387 -3.72 10.61 -17.67
N ALA A 388 -3.62 11.78 -17.05
CA ALA A 388 -3.47 13.06 -17.72
C ALA A 388 -2.38 13.89 -17.05
N LYS A 389 -1.77 14.81 -17.79
CA LYS A 389 -0.72 15.71 -17.29
C LYS A 389 -1.00 17.15 -17.64
N LEU A 390 -0.61 18.05 -16.73
CA LEU A 390 -0.58 19.48 -16.97
C LEU A 390 0.86 19.90 -17.26
N THR A 391 1.07 20.42 -18.47
CA THR A 391 2.36 20.97 -18.88
C THR A 391 2.26 22.49 -18.91
N MET A 392 3.24 23.17 -18.36
CA MET A 392 3.29 24.64 -18.33
C MET A 392 3.52 25.18 -19.74
N ALA A 393 3.07 26.42 -20.01
CA ALA A 393 3.31 27.08 -21.28
C ALA A 393 4.81 27.21 -21.58
N LYS A 394 5.15 27.22 -22.87
CA LYS A 394 6.50 27.59 -23.33
C LYS A 394 6.74 29.06 -23.02
N ALA A 395 7.98 29.40 -22.69
CA ALA A 395 8.38 30.80 -22.46
C ALA A 395 8.37 31.61 -23.74
#